data_6dca37c544f292bd88f3be7e051094b1
#
_entry.id   6dca37c544f292bd88f3be7e051094b1
#
_cell.length_a   1.000
_cell.length_b   1.000
_cell.length_c   1.000
_cell.angle_alpha   90.00
_cell.angle_beta   90.00
_cell.angle_gamma   90.00
#
_symmetry.space_group_name_H-M   'P 1'
#
loop_
_entity.id
_entity.type
_entity.pdbx_description
1 polymer ?
#
loop_
_entity_poly.entity_id
_entity_poly.type
_entity_poly.pdbx_seq_one_letter_code
_entity_poly.pdbx_strand_id
1 'polypeptide(L)'
;MEKIDILRRTDIFYDLSAAQLEMLASICDESVVKLGDIIFEENNQGDEMFIIARGAVEILVDPSIVGGPGAKKRGSMPVTIATLRGGQTFGEIALVDQGLRTASARCAETETQLLSLQRNKFMLLCDTYPEMGYRVMRNIAADLAFKIRGSDLAIREQLLWRPRSAA
;
A
#
# COMPACT_ATOMS: atom_id res chain seq x y z
N MET A 1 -11.87 -16.20 8.08
CA MET A 1 -12.58 -15.53 6.95
C MET A 1 -11.92 -16.04 5.68
N GLU A 2 -12.68 -16.49 4.72
CA GLU A 2 -12.09 -17.03 3.49
C GLU A 2 -11.41 -15.90 2.68
N LYS A 3 -10.29 -16.23 1.98
CA LYS A 3 -9.56 -15.26 1.14
C LYS A 3 -10.48 -14.52 0.17
N ILE A 4 -11.43 -15.25 -0.43
CA ILE A 4 -12.39 -14.70 -1.39
C ILE A 4 -13.25 -13.58 -0.77
N ASP A 5 -13.68 -13.74 0.49
CA ASP A 5 -14.48 -12.71 1.17
C ASP A 5 -13.68 -11.44 1.43
N ILE A 6 -12.37 -11.58 1.70
CA ILE A 6 -11.46 -10.46 1.88
C ILE A 6 -11.28 -9.74 0.54
N LEU A 7 -10.93 -10.48 -0.52
CA LEU A 7 -10.72 -9.92 -1.85
C LEU A 7 -11.96 -9.21 -2.40
N ARG A 8 -13.16 -9.78 -2.16
CA ARG A 8 -14.45 -9.18 -2.59
C ARG A 8 -14.71 -7.80 -1.98
N ARG A 9 -14.19 -7.52 -0.79
CA ARG A 9 -14.34 -6.25 -0.07
C ARG A 9 -13.21 -5.25 -0.36
N THR A 10 -12.25 -5.65 -1.15
CA THR A 10 -11.06 -4.84 -1.47
C THR A 10 -11.31 -4.07 -2.77
N ASP A 11 -11.24 -2.74 -2.70
CA ASP A 11 -11.62 -1.84 -3.80
C ASP A 11 -10.90 -2.10 -5.11
N ILE A 12 -9.62 -2.48 -5.06
CA ILE A 12 -8.84 -2.78 -6.28
C ILE A 12 -9.34 -4.03 -7.03
N PHE A 13 -10.13 -4.89 -6.38
CA PHE A 13 -10.75 -6.07 -6.99
C PHE A 13 -12.25 -5.88 -7.27
N TYR A 14 -12.72 -4.64 -7.20
CA TYR A 14 -14.09 -4.30 -7.56
C TYR A 14 -14.43 -4.76 -8.99
N ASP A 15 -15.67 -5.22 -9.17
CA ASP A 15 -16.23 -5.69 -10.45
C ASP A 15 -15.56 -6.98 -11.00
N LEU A 16 -14.95 -7.80 -10.13
CA LEU A 16 -14.50 -9.15 -10.47
C LEU A 16 -15.59 -10.19 -10.18
N SER A 17 -15.70 -11.19 -11.06
CA SER A 17 -16.57 -12.34 -10.85
C SER A 17 -16.04 -13.25 -9.74
N ALA A 18 -16.90 -14.13 -9.19
CA ALA A 18 -16.49 -15.10 -8.19
C ALA A 18 -15.33 -15.98 -8.67
N ALA A 19 -15.37 -16.45 -9.92
CA ALA A 19 -14.29 -17.26 -10.50
C ALA A 19 -12.97 -16.49 -10.60
N GLN A 20 -13.01 -15.19 -10.95
CA GLN A 20 -11.81 -14.34 -10.99
C GLN A 20 -11.24 -14.10 -9.58
N LEU A 21 -12.09 -13.91 -8.57
CA LEU A 21 -11.67 -13.82 -7.17
C LEU A 21 -11.06 -15.12 -6.65
N GLU A 22 -11.59 -16.29 -7.06
CA GLU A 22 -11.01 -17.59 -6.73
C GLU A 22 -9.60 -17.75 -7.32
N MET A 23 -9.39 -17.35 -8.58
CA MET A 23 -8.07 -17.35 -9.21
C MET A 23 -7.08 -16.46 -8.45
N LEU A 24 -7.48 -15.24 -8.08
CA LEU A 24 -6.64 -14.35 -7.28
C LEU A 24 -6.34 -14.93 -5.90
N ALA A 25 -7.35 -15.50 -5.22
CA ALA A 25 -7.18 -16.13 -3.91
C ALA A 25 -6.18 -17.29 -3.94
N SER A 26 -6.12 -18.03 -5.06
CA SER A 26 -5.20 -19.15 -5.23
C SER A 26 -3.72 -18.76 -5.30
N ILE A 27 -3.43 -17.51 -5.69
CA ILE A 27 -2.06 -16.98 -5.81
C ILE A 27 -1.68 -16.05 -4.65
N CYS A 28 -2.60 -15.77 -3.73
CA CYS A 28 -2.32 -15.00 -2.52
C CYS A 28 -1.78 -15.89 -1.40
N ASP A 29 -0.71 -15.43 -0.76
CA ASP A 29 -0.13 -16.07 0.42
C ASP A 29 -0.68 -15.39 1.70
N GLU A 30 -0.90 -16.17 2.77
CA GLU A 30 -1.38 -15.66 4.06
C GLU A 30 -0.22 -15.52 5.04
N SER A 31 -0.23 -14.44 5.81
CA SER A 31 0.71 -14.23 6.90
C SER A 31 0.05 -13.54 8.09
N VAL A 32 0.67 -13.69 9.26
CA VAL A 32 0.27 -13.02 10.49
C VAL A 32 1.50 -12.29 11.04
N VAL A 33 1.33 -11.01 11.32
CA VAL A 33 2.35 -10.14 11.89
C VAL A 33 1.88 -9.60 13.25
N LYS A 34 2.83 -9.32 14.14
CA LYS A 34 2.57 -8.86 15.50
C LYS A 34 2.84 -7.37 15.64
N LEU A 35 2.29 -6.76 16.67
CA LEU A 35 2.48 -5.35 17.00
C LEU A 35 3.98 -4.97 16.95
N GLY A 36 4.27 -3.96 16.13
CA GLY A 36 5.63 -3.43 15.96
C GLY A 36 6.46 -4.12 14.87
N ASP A 37 6.02 -5.28 14.35
CA ASP A 37 6.73 -5.94 13.26
C ASP A 37 6.77 -5.04 12.02
N ILE A 38 7.94 -4.92 11.41
CA ILE A 38 8.13 -4.22 10.15
C ILE A 38 7.81 -5.19 9.01
N ILE A 39 6.84 -4.81 8.18
CA ILE A 39 6.41 -5.60 7.02
C ILE A 39 7.37 -5.35 5.86
N PHE A 40 7.69 -4.08 5.61
CA PHE A 40 8.76 -3.65 4.71
C PHE A 40 9.25 -2.25 5.07
N GLU A 41 10.44 -1.90 4.63
CA GLU A 41 11.08 -0.61 4.89
C GLU A 41 11.13 0.25 3.63
N GLU A 42 11.04 1.57 3.81
CA GLU A 42 11.25 2.58 2.79
C GLU A 42 12.62 2.41 2.10
N ASN A 43 12.69 2.63 0.80
CA ASN A 43 13.85 2.43 -0.06
C ASN A 43 14.30 0.98 -0.28
N ASN A 44 13.62 -0.02 0.29
CA ASN A 44 13.86 -1.41 -0.06
C ASN A 44 13.18 -1.76 -1.39
N GLN A 45 13.71 -2.72 -2.09
CA GLN A 45 13.01 -3.34 -3.21
C GLN A 45 11.78 -4.09 -2.72
N GLY A 46 10.71 -4.08 -3.51
CA GLY A 46 9.50 -4.84 -3.21
C GLY A 46 8.80 -5.26 -4.49
N ASP A 47 8.32 -6.49 -4.49
CA ASP A 47 7.64 -7.11 -5.63
C ASP A 47 6.26 -7.68 -5.25
N GLU A 48 5.74 -7.25 -4.12
CA GLU A 48 4.43 -7.69 -3.63
C GLU A 48 3.62 -6.53 -3.05
N MET A 49 2.29 -6.67 -3.14
CA MET A 49 1.33 -5.86 -2.42
C MET A 49 0.69 -6.65 -1.30
N PHE A 50 0.09 -5.95 -0.36
CA PHE A 50 -0.60 -6.53 0.79
C PHE A 50 -2.05 -6.07 0.89
N ILE A 51 -2.92 -6.96 1.32
CA ILE A 51 -4.30 -6.69 1.69
C ILE A 51 -4.44 -7.01 3.18
N ILE A 52 -5.00 -6.08 3.96
CA ILE A 52 -5.26 -6.29 5.37
C ILE A 52 -6.56 -7.09 5.51
N ALA A 53 -6.44 -8.36 5.91
CA ALA A 53 -7.59 -9.20 6.19
C ALA A 53 -8.27 -8.81 7.52
N ARG A 54 -7.44 -8.56 8.55
CA ARG A 54 -7.85 -8.13 9.89
C ARG A 54 -6.68 -7.40 10.57
N GLY A 55 -7.00 -6.42 11.43
CA GLY A 55 -6.01 -5.65 12.16
C GLY A 55 -5.72 -4.31 11.52
N ALA A 56 -4.55 -3.75 11.79
CA ALA A 56 -4.14 -2.46 11.28
C ALA A 56 -2.64 -2.38 10.97
N VAL A 57 -2.29 -1.54 10.00
CA VAL A 57 -0.93 -1.27 9.56
C VAL A 57 -0.71 0.24 9.51
N GLU A 58 0.39 0.71 10.10
CA GLU A 58 0.88 2.08 9.98
C GLU A 58 1.80 2.21 8.78
N ILE A 59 1.60 3.26 8.00
CA ILE A 59 2.49 3.69 6.92
C ILE A 59 3.34 4.83 7.45
N LEU A 60 4.66 4.67 7.38
CA LEU A 60 5.63 5.59 7.98
C LEU A 60 6.59 6.10 6.90
N VAL A 61 6.97 7.37 7.00
CA VAL A 61 8.03 7.98 6.18
C VAL A 61 9.11 8.55 7.09
N ASP A 62 10.35 8.49 6.62
CA ASP A 62 11.46 9.15 7.31
C ASP A 62 11.59 10.60 6.80
N PRO A 63 11.29 11.62 7.63
CA PRO A 63 11.39 13.02 7.23
C PRO A 63 12.81 13.45 6.82
N SER A 64 13.83 12.70 7.20
CA SER A 64 15.23 13.00 6.85
C SER A 64 15.55 12.76 5.37
N ILE A 65 14.72 11.97 4.69
CA ILE A 65 14.90 11.62 3.27
C ILE A 65 14.41 12.75 2.35
N VAL A 66 13.52 13.62 2.82
CA VAL A 66 12.89 14.72 2.03
C VAL A 66 13.85 15.86 1.68
N GLY A 67 15.08 15.85 2.16
CA GLY A 67 16.02 16.98 2.03
C GLY A 67 17.11 16.84 0.95
N GLY A 68 17.10 15.83 0.09
CA GLY A 68 18.15 15.59 -0.92
C GLY A 68 19.48 15.07 -0.34
N PRO A 69 20.50 14.80 -1.19
CA PRO A 69 21.79 14.25 -0.74
C PRO A 69 22.49 15.24 0.19
N GLY A 70 22.54 14.94 1.48
CA GLY A 70 23.18 15.75 2.53
C GLY A 70 22.26 16.21 3.65
N ALA A 71 20.96 16.07 3.54
CA ALA A 71 19.97 16.53 4.53
C ALA A 71 19.70 15.51 5.66
N LYS A 72 20.64 14.66 6.04
CA LYS A 72 20.51 13.82 7.23
C LYS A 72 20.44 14.70 8.48
N LYS A 73 19.24 15.12 8.87
CA LYS A 73 18.99 15.58 10.23
C LYS A 73 19.11 14.35 11.14
N ARG A 74 20.24 14.24 11.83
CA ARG A 74 20.43 13.23 12.86
C ARG A 74 19.25 13.26 13.83
N GLY A 75 18.49 12.16 13.93
CA GLY A 75 17.52 11.94 15.00
C GLY A 75 16.04 12.21 14.66
N SER A 76 15.64 12.37 13.40
CA SER A 76 14.21 12.37 13.07
C SER A 76 13.67 10.95 13.18
N MET A 77 12.65 10.76 14.03
CA MET A 77 11.91 9.49 14.08
C MET A 77 10.98 9.40 12.87
N PRO A 78 10.76 8.18 12.34
CA PRO A 78 9.73 7.97 11.31
C PRO A 78 8.38 8.52 11.75
N VAL A 79 7.67 9.16 10.84
CA VAL A 79 6.35 9.76 11.08
C VAL A 79 5.29 8.89 10.45
N THR A 80 4.27 8.55 11.21
CA THR A 80 3.08 7.85 10.69
C THR A 80 2.26 8.83 9.84
N ILE A 81 2.11 8.52 8.55
CA ILE A 81 1.33 9.33 7.60
C ILE A 81 -0.07 8.77 7.36
N ALA A 82 -0.28 7.48 7.62
CA ALA A 82 -1.57 6.82 7.51
C ALA A 82 -1.64 5.59 8.43
N THR A 83 -2.86 5.25 8.87
CA THR A 83 -3.16 3.96 9.51
C THR A 83 -4.24 3.26 8.69
N LEU A 84 -3.90 2.12 8.13
CA LEU A 84 -4.75 1.31 7.28
C LEU A 84 -5.36 0.16 8.08
N ARG A 85 -6.58 -0.26 7.69
CA ARG A 85 -7.36 -1.28 8.40
C ARG A 85 -7.89 -2.36 7.46
N GLY A 86 -8.58 -3.35 8.01
CA GLY A 86 -9.15 -4.45 7.26
C GLY A 86 -9.91 -4.02 5.99
N GLY A 87 -9.63 -4.68 4.87
CA GLY A 87 -10.14 -4.39 3.52
C GLY A 87 -9.27 -3.42 2.70
N GLN A 88 -8.36 -2.68 3.33
CA GLN A 88 -7.46 -1.75 2.63
C GLN A 88 -6.19 -2.44 2.14
N THR A 89 -5.54 -1.83 1.15
CA THR A 89 -4.32 -2.32 0.50
C THR A 89 -3.18 -1.34 0.67
N PHE A 90 -1.96 -1.88 0.63
CA PHE A 90 -0.72 -1.09 0.62
C PHE A 90 0.38 -1.83 -0.15
N GLY A 91 1.37 -1.08 -0.61
CA GLY A 91 2.44 -1.60 -1.44
C GLY A 91 2.02 -1.92 -2.88
N GLU A 92 0.86 -1.46 -3.33
CA GLU A 92 0.30 -1.68 -4.67
C GLU A 92 1.16 -1.11 -5.78
N ILE A 93 1.98 -0.09 -5.49
CA ILE A 93 2.94 0.49 -6.45
C ILE A 93 3.88 -0.60 -6.98
N ALA A 94 4.30 -1.54 -6.12
CA ALA A 94 5.18 -2.63 -6.48
C ALA A 94 4.61 -3.59 -7.54
N LEU A 95 3.28 -3.62 -7.72
CA LEU A 95 2.66 -4.38 -8.81
C LEU A 95 2.81 -3.69 -10.17
N VAL A 96 2.85 -2.35 -10.18
CA VAL A 96 2.86 -1.52 -11.41
C VAL A 96 4.28 -1.12 -11.77
N ASP A 97 5.04 -0.68 -10.76
CA ASP A 97 6.41 -0.19 -10.90
C ASP A 97 7.39 -1.10 -10.15
N GLN A 98 8.59 -1.28 -10.72
CA GLN A 98 9.70 -2.02 -10.08
C GLN A 98 10.59 -1.10 -9.23
N GLY A 99 10.06 0.04 -8.82
CA GLY A 99 10.74 1.01 -7.98
C GLY A 99 10.93 0.55 -6.52
N LEU A 100 11.59 1.39 -5.76
CA LEU A 100 11.77 1.18 -4.34
C LEU A 100 10.48 1.50 -3.56
N ARG A 101 10.32 0.90 -2.38
CA ARG A 101 9.24 1.24 -1.46
C ARG A 101 9.27 2.73 -1.11
N THR A 102 8.16 3.41 -1.27
CA THR A 102 8.01 4.86 -1.01
C THR A 102 7.79 5.20 0.45
N ALA A 103 7.55 4.20 1.29
CA ALA A 103 7.32 4.33 2.73
C ALA A 103 7.61 3.00 3.41
N SER A 104 7.72 2.99 4.73
CA SER A 104 7.76 1.79 5.56
C SER A 104 6.35 1.39 5.98
N ALA A 105 6.13 0.10 6.22
CA ALA A 105 4.88 -0.44 6.77
C ALA A 105 5.15 -1.24 8.04
N ARG A 106 4.40 -0.94 9.11
CA ARG A 106 4.54 -1.56 10.43
C ARG A 106 3.19 -2.02 10.96
N CYS A 107 3.17 -3.20 11.60
CA CYS A 107 1.97 -3.69 12.28
C CYS A 107 1.59 -2.78 13.45
N ALA A 108 0.33 -2.34 13.49
CA ALA A 108 -0.18 -1.37 14.48
C ALA A 108 -1.13 -1.98 15.51
N GLU A 109 -1.45 -3.28 15.42
CA GLU A 109 -2.29 -4.01 16.38
C GLU A 109 -1.57 -5.26 16.89
N THR A 110 -2.06 -5.83 17.99
CA THR A 110 -1.46 -7.01 18.64
C THR A 110 -1.22 -8.15 17.65
N GLU A 111 -2.14 -8.31 16.68
CA GLU A 111 -2.06 -9.27 15.60
C GLU A 111 -2.76 -8.70 14.36
N THR A 112 -2.07 -8.74 13.23
CA THR A 112 -2.62 -8.34 11.93
C THR A 112 -2.47 -9.46 10.92
N GLN A 113 -3.58 -9.84 10.30
CA GLN A 113 -3.63 -10.87 9.24
C GLN A 113 -3.54 -10.20 7.88
N LEU A 114 -2.61 -10.65 7.06
CA LEU A 114 -2.33 -10.12 5.73
C LEU A 114 -2.50 -11.19 4.66
N LEU A 115 -2.98 -10.78 3.50
CA LEU A 115 -2.78 -11.50 2.24
C LEU A 115 -1.70 -10.76 1.46
N SER A 116 -0.69 -11.46 0.97
CA SER A 116 0.29 -10.90 0.03
C SER A 116 0.05 -11.42 -1.39
N LEU A 117 0.22 -10.55 -2.37
CA LEU A 117 0.09 -10.83 -3.79
C LEU A 117 1.40 -10.46 -4.48
N GLN A 118 2.15 -11.47 -4.91
CA GLN A 118 3.41 -11.29 -5.62
C GLN A 118 3.19 -10.81 -7.05
N ARG A 119 3.99 -9.84 -7.48
CA ARG A 119 3.92 -9.21 -8.80
C ARG A 119 4.01 -10.22 -9.94
N ASN A 120 4.97 -11.13 -9.90
CA ASN A 120 5.17 -12.12 -10.95
C ASN A 120 3.96 -13.05 -11.13
N LYS A 121 3.36 -13.54 -10.04
CA LYS A 121 2.14 -14.37 -10.05
C LYS A 121 0.95 -13.56 -10.59
N PHE A 122 0.82 -12.30 -10.17
CA PHE A 122 -0.26 -11.42 -10.60
C PHE A 122 -0.14 -11.07 -12.09
N MET A 123 1.05 -10.70 -12.56
CA MET A 123 1.26 -10.37 -13.99
C MET A 123 0.99 -11.57 -14.89
N LEU A 124 1.45 -12.76 -14.51
CA LEU A 124 1.14 -13.99 -15.26
C LEU A 124 -0.38 -14.24 -15.34
N LEU A 125 -1.10 -13.98 -14.25
CA LEU A 125 -2.56 -14.11 -14.24
C LEU A 125 -3.23 -13.06 -15.15
N CYS A 126 -2.74 -11.82 -15.15
CA CYS A 126 -3.22 -10.75 -16.04
C CYS A 126 -2.95 -11.06 -17.52
N ASP A 127 -1.79 -11.59 -17.85
CA ASP A 127 -1.43 -11.99 -19.22
C ASP A 127 -2.31 -13.15 -19.71
N THR A 128 -2.65 -14.08 -18.80
CA THR A 128 -3.52 -15.22 -19.10
C THR A 128 -4.99 -14.81 -19.24
N TYR A 129 -5.44 -13.83 -18.45
CA TYR A 129 -6.82 -13.32 -18.42
C TYR A 129 -6.82 -11.79 -18.58
N PRO A 130 -6.58 -11.26 -19.82
CA PRO A 130 -6.37 -9.83 -20.04
C PRO A 130 -7.54 -8.94 -19.61
N GLU A 131 -8.79 -9.41 -19.74
CA GLU A 131 -9.95 -8.64 -19.29
C GLU A 131 -9.96 -8.43 -17.78
N MET A 132 -9.60 -9.46 -16.99
CA MET A 132 -9.43 -9.34 -15.55
C MET A 132 -8.26 -8.42 -15.20
N GLY A 133 -7.13 -8.61 -15.89
CA GLY A 133 -5.94 -7.76 -15.73
C GLY A 133 -6.26 -6.28 -15.96
N TYR A 134 -6.97 -5.97 -17.04
CA TYR A 134 -7.43 -4.61 -17.35
C TYR A 134 -8.28 -4.02 -16.21
N ARG A 135 -9.26 -4.79 -15.69
CA ARG A 135 -10.13 -4.31 -14.60
C ARG A 135 -9.33 -3.98 -13.34
N VAL A 136 -8.44 -4.89 -12.90
CA VAL A 136 -7.61 -4.68 -11.71
C VAL A 136 -6.66 -3.51 -11.91
N MET A 137 -5.97 -3.42 -13.05
CA MET A 137 -5.05 -2.30 -13.33
C MET A 137 -5.78 -0.95 -13.37
N ARG A 138 -6.99 -0.89 -13.96
CA ARG A 138 -7.84 0.31 -13.93
C ARG A 138 -8.19 0.71 -12.50
N ASN A 139 -8.53 -0.26 -11.64
CA ASN A 139 -8.89 0.01 -10.25
C ASN A 139 -7.67 0.46 -9.44
N ILE A 140 -6.49 -0.15 -9.64
CA ILE A 140 -5.22 0.32 -9.05
C ILE A 140 -4.92 1.76 -9.49
N ALA A 141 -5.05 2.07 -10.78
CA ALA A 141 -4.84 3.42 -11.28
C ALA A 141 -5.80 4.44 -10.64
N ALA A 142 -7.06 4.07 -10.44
CA ALA A 142 -8.05 4.91 -9.77
C ALA A 142 -7.70 5.14 -8.29
N ASP A 143 -7.25 4.10 -7.57
CA ASP A 143 -6.81 4.19 -6.17
C ASP A 143 -5.58 5.10 -6.04
N LEU A 144 -4.57 4.91 -6.89
CA LEU A 144 -3.38 5.76 -6.92
C LEU A 144 -3.72 7.22 -7.25
N ALA A 145 -4.60 7.46 -8.22
CA ALA A 145 -5.07 8.81 -8.54
C ALA A 145 -5.82 9.47 -7.37
N PHE A 146 -6.59 8.70 -6.60
CA PHE A 146 -7.24 9.19 -5.38
C PHE A 146 -6.21 9.55 -4.29
N LYS A 147 -5.22 8.70 -4.06
CA LYS A 147 -4.13 8.94 -3.10
C LYS A 147 -3.31 10.17 -3.46
N ILE A 148 -2.98 10.36 -4.75
CA ILE A 148 -2.26 11.56 -5.24
C ILE A 148 -3.08 12.84 -4.97
N ARG A 149 -4.37 12.85 -5.30
CA ARG A 149 -5.23 14.02 -5.03
C ARG A 149 -5.32 14.36 -3.54
N GLY A 150 -5.37 13.33 -2.68
CA GLY A 150 -5.35 13.52 -1.22
C GLY A 150 -4.04 14.13 -0.74
N SER A 151 -2.90 13.68 -1.26
CA SER A 151 -1.58 14.23 -0.95
C SER A 151 -1.44 15.69 -1.40
N ASP A 152 -1.94 16.05 -2.58
CA ASP A 152 -1.92 17.42 -3.10
C ASP A 152 -2.73 18.37 -2.21
N LEU A 153 -3.88 17.92 -1.71
CA LEU A 153 -4.70 18.70 -0.76
C LEU A 153 -3.94 18.94 0.54
N ALA A 154 -3.34 17.91 1.14
CA ALA A 154 -2.56 18.04 2.37
C ALA A 154 -1.37 18.99 2.22
N ILE A 155 -0.66 18.94 1.08
CA ILE A 155 0.44 19.86 0.78
C ILE A 155 -0.07 21.32 0.68
N ARG A 156 -1.20 21.54 0.00
CA ARG A 156 -1.80 22.89 -0.13
C ARG A 156 -2.20 23.44 1.23
N GLU A 157 -2.80 22.65 2.10
CA GLU A 157 -3.15 23.05 3.46
C GLU A 157 -1.91 23.46 4.25
N GLN A 158 -0.82 22.66 4.20
CA GLN A 158 0.45 23.01 4.86
C GLN A 158 1.06 24.29 4.34
N LEU A 159 0.96 24.59 3.03
CA LEU A 159 1.46 25.83 2.44
C LEU A 159 0.64 27.05 2.86
N LEU A 160 -0.67 26.90 3.03
CA LEU A 160 -1.56 27.98 3.49
C LEU A 160 -1.38 28.27 4.99
N TRP A 161 -0.96 27.28 5.79
CA TRP A 161 -0.75 27.41 7.23
C TRP A 161 0.67 27.87 7.61
N ARG A 162 1.57 28.14 6.68
CA ARG A 162 2.85 28.77 7.03
C ARG A 162 2.57 30.18 7.55
N PRO A 163 2.86 30.49 8.85
CA PRO A 163 2.78 31.86 9.32
C PRO A 163 3.74 32.69 8.44
N ARG A 164 3.24 33.77 7.85
CA ARG A 164 4.10 34.77 7.21
C ARG A 164 5.12 35.17 8.26
N SER A 165 6.38 34.75 8.10
CA SER A 165 7.46 35.27 8.91
C SER A 165 7.42 36.81 8.73
N ALA A 166 7.17 37.50 9.85
CA ALA A 166 7.22 38.94 9.91
C ALA A 166 8.59 39.39 9.37
N ALA A 167 8.55 40.22 8.35
CA ALA A 167 9.72 40.94 7.83
C ALA A 167 10.18 41.98 8.82
#